data_c57ba585d2e55ca88bb7e96531851855
#
_entry.id   c57ba585d2e55ca88bb7e96531851855
#
_cell.length_a   1.000
_cell.length_b   1.000
_cell.length_c   1.000
_cell.angle_alpha   90.00
_cell.angle_beta   90.00
_cell.angle_gamma   90.00
#
_symmetry.space_group_name_H-M   'P 1'
#
loop_
_entity.id
_entity.type
_entity.pdbx_description
1 polymer ?
#
loop_
_entity_poly.entity_id
_entity_poly.type
_entity_poly.pdbx_seq_one_letter_code
_entity_poly.pdbx_strand_id
1 'polypeptide(L)'
;MANEPSVQGTSFMQNPRVRIGAGVVVLAIAGIVIWLVVTAGRVSTDDAQVDAHVTQIAARVGGTLTKVNVDDNQMVDAGAVLVELDPRDYQVAVDKARAELADAEATAIAAQSNVPITSTTTASNVTTARGGIAQAAGGAAAAEKEVEAARARLATAQAKLREAQANATKSAKDVERLRGLLAKDEVSQMQFDATTAVAGAQQAAVESARSQVVEAEAGIRVAESKLVQARASEQQANAELKTAETGPSQVTMTKARASSAEARVLQAKSNLAQAELNLQYTTVKAPARGVV
;
A
#
# COMPACT_ATOMS: atom_id res chain seq x y z
N MET A 1 72.12 79.67 -85.88
CA MET A 1 71.75 81.09 -85.56
C MET A 1 70.72 81.11 -84.43
N ALA A 2 71.06 81.74 -83.42
CA ALA A 2 70.29 82.52 -82.46
C ALA A 2 69.33 81.77 -81.50
N ASN A 3 69.30 81.95 -80.36
CA ASN A 3 69.65 82.83 -79.26
C ASN A 3 68.87 82.37 -78.04
N GLU A 4 69.51 82.01 -76.98
CA GLU A 4 68.81 81.77 -75.71
C GLU A 4 68.50 83.17 -75.09
N PRO A 5 67.49 83.24 -74.24
CA PRO A 5 67.58 84.11 -73.12
C PRO A 5 67.45 83.38 -71.77
N SER A 6 68.37 83.65 -70.90
CA SER A 6 68.51 83.36 -69.52
C SER A 6 67.35 83.89 -68.70
N VAL A 7 66.71 83.08 -67.85
CA VAL A 7 65.78 83.53 -66.76
C VAL A 7 66.57 83.53 -65.48
N GLN A 8 66.80 84.72 -64.91
CA GLN A 8 67.34 84.95 -63.59
C GLN A 8 66.28 84.64 -62.55
N GLY A 9 66.51 83.57 -61.75
CA GLY A 9 65.69 83.31 -60.53
C GLY A 9 65.96 84.30 -59.41
N THR A 10 65.00 85.14 -59.11
CA THR A 10 65.07 86.01 -57.96
C THR A 10 64.80 85.20 -56.66
N SER A 11 65.82 85.11 -55.82
CA SER A 11 65.77 84.48 -54.50
C SER A 11 64.89 85.31 -53.56
N PHE A 12 63.59 84.87 -53.34
CA PHE A 12 62.62 85.53 -52.45
C PHE A 12 62.94 85.31 -50.96
N MET A 13 63.96 84.53 -50.62
CA MET A 13 64.31 84.15 -49.22
C MET A 13 65.34 85.05 -48.54
N GLN A 14 65.75 86.22 -49.14
CA GLN A 14 66.75 87.06 -48.50
C GLN A 14 66.20 88.36 -47.82
N ASN A 15 64.86 88.47 -47.76
CA ASN A 15 64.28 89.65 -47.05
C ASN A 15 64.10 89.28 -45.59
N PRO A 16 64.72 89.99 -44.63
CA PRO A 16 64.65 89.72 -43.18
C PRO A 16 63.21 89.75 -42.62
N ARG A 17 62.33 90.54 -43.27
CA ARG A 17 60.90 90.63 -42.89
C ARG A 17 60.10 89.38 -43.26
N VAL A 18 60.43 88.63 -44.32
CA VAL A 18 59.82 87.38 -44.77
C VAL A 18 60.24 86.24 -43.86
N ARG A 19 61.45 86.19 -43.36
CA ARG A 19 61.95 85.21 -42.41
C ARG A 19 61.25 85.31 -41.04
N ILE A 20 61.02 86.55 -40.59
CA ILE A 20 60.31 86.85 -39.33
C ILE A 20 58.83 86.41 -39.50
N GLY A 21 58.17 86.70 -40.61
CA GLY A 21 56.79 86.29 -40.88
C GLY A 21 56.64 84.80 -40.97
N ALA A 22 57.58 84.10 -41.61
CA ALA A 22 57.59 82.62 -41.67
C ALA A 22 57.79 81.97 -40.29
N GLY A 23 58.65 82.59 -39.42
CA GLY A 23 58.85 82.15 -38.05
C GLY A 23 57.58 82.26 -37.19
N VAL A 24 56.86 83.40 -37.33
CA VAL A 24 55.58 83.64 -36.61
C VAL A 24 54.50 82.63 -37.08
N VAL A 25 54.43 82.29 -38.38
CA VAL A 25 53.47 81.31 -38.91
C VAL A 25 53.82 79.92 -38.40
N VAL A 26 55.07 79.51 -38.33
CA VAL A 26 55.49 78.23 -37.78
C VAL A 26 55.20 78.17 -36.29
N LEU A 27 55.42 79.24 -35.53
CA LEU A 27 55.05 79.27 -34.12
C LEU A 27 53.52 79.20 -33.91
N ALA A 28 52.74 79.88 -34.76
CA ALA A 28 51.29 79.83 -34.72
C ALA A 28 50.78 78.41 -35.06
N ILE A 29 51.36 77.77 -36.09
CA ILE A 29 51.00 76.36 -36.39
C ILE A 29 51.42 75.42 -35.28
N ALA A 30 52.60 75.58 -34.70
CA ALA A 30 53.06 74.77 -33.59
C ALA A 30 52.12 74.95 -32.34
N GLY A 31 51.71 76.25 -32.09
CA GLY A 31 50.73 76.52 -31.03
C GLY A 31 49.35 75.83 -31.28
N ILE A 32 48.87 75.92 -32.50
CA ILE A 32 47.62 75.26 -32.88
C ILE A 32 47.73 73.74 -32.74
N VAL A 33 48.85 73.10 -33.21
CA VAL A 33 49.10 71.68 -33.09
C VAL A 33 49.19 71.27 -31.60
N ILE A 34 49.93 72.01 -30.81
CA ILE A 34 49.99 71.75 -29.33
C ILE A 34 48.64 71.88 -28.72
N TRP A 35 47.86 72.90 -29.08
CA TRP A 35 46.49 73.11 -28.56
C TRP A 35 45.58 71.97 -28.97
N LEU A 36 45.65 71.52 -30.24
CA LEU A 36 44.88 70.33 -30.71
C LEU A 36 45.32 69.04 -30.01
N VAL A 37 46.60 68.76 -29.81
CA VAL A 37 47.11 67.57 -29.12
C VAL A 37 46.69 67.56 -27.63
N VAL A 38 46.79 68.75 -26.95
CA VAL A 38 46.38 68.80 -25.55
C VAL A 38 44.86 68.72 -25.36
N THR A 39 44.08 69.12 -26.38
CA THR A 39 42.60 69.09 -26.32
C THR A 39 42.00 67.83 -26.94
N ALA A 40 42.74 67.13 -27.82
CA ALA A 40 42.29 65.95 -28.57
C ALA A 40 41.89 64.72 -27.70
N GLY A 41 42.17 64.76 -26.40
CA GLY A 41 41.78 63.66 -25.46
C GLY A 41 40.73 64.09 -24.44
N ARG A 42 40.20 65.30 -24.49
CA ARG A 42 39.19 65.77 -23.55
C ARG A 42 37.84 65.81 -24.19
N VAL A 43 37.03 64.79 -23.87
CA VAL A 43 35.61 64.79 -24.17
C VAL A 43 34.91 65.42 -22.98
N SER A 44 34.32 66.57 -23.15
CA SER A 44 33.44 67.21 -22.16
C SER A 44 32.01 66.74 -22.48
N THR A 45 31.34 66.14 -21.55
CA THR A 45 29.90 65.82 -21.65
C THR A 45 29.21 66.52 -20.49
N ASP A 46 28.14 67.25 -20.76
CA ASP A 46 27.28 67.87 -19.76
C ASP A 46 26.20 66.83 -19.22
N ASP A 47 26.09 65.65 -19.87
CA ASP A 47 25.16 64.61 -19.53
C ASP A 47 25.88 63.34 -19.00
N ALA A 48 26.86 63.45 -18.16
CA ALA A 48 27.45 62.30 -17.50
C ALA A 48 26.51 61.76 -16.43
N GLN A 49 25.73 60.71 -16.75
CA GLN A 49 24.89 59.98 -15.79
C GLN A 49 25.66 58.79 -15.26
N VAL A 50 25.62 58.56 -13.94
CA VAL A 50 26.08 57.33 -13.31
C VAL A 50 24.93 56.37 -13.37
N ASP A 51 24.98 55.35 -14.25
CA ASP A 51 24.01 54.29 -14.37
C ASP A 51 24.38 53.16 -13.37
N ALA A 52 23.52 52.91 -12.43
CA ALA A 52 23.72 51.90 -11.41
C ALA A 52 22.61 50.81 -11.52
N HIS A 53 22.97 49.57 -11.30
CA HIS A 53 21.99 48.47 -11.21
C HIS A 53 21.21 48.60 -9.90
N VAL A 54 19.99 49.10 -9.98
CA VAL A 54 19.09 49.21 -8.84
C VAL A 54 18.32 47.86 -8.69
N THR A 55 18.54 47.16 -7.58
CA THR A 55 17.80 45.94 -7.23
C THR A 55 16.82 46.28 -6.12
N GLN A 56 15.52 46.11 -6.39
CA GLN A 56 14.49 46.26 -5.38
C GLN A 56 14.47 45.08 -4.45
N ILE A 57 14.57 45.34 -3.14
CA ILE A 57 14.47 44.33 -2.09
C ILE A 57 13.12 44.46 -1.41
N ALA A 58 12.29 43.41 -1.50
CA ALA A 58 10.99 43.34 -0.84
C ALA A 58 10.97 42.20 0.18
N ALA A 59 10.32 42.41 1.31
CA ALA A 59 10.03 41.34 2.25
C ALA A 59 9.09 40.31 1.60
N ARG A 60 9.40 39.03 1.76
CA ARG A 60 8.58 37.93 1.21
C ARG A 60 7.38 37.60 2.09
N VAL A 61 7.39 38.06 3.35
CA VAL A 61 6.33 37.85 4.34
C VAL A 61 5.92 39.19 4.92
N GLY A 62 4.65 39.32 5.29
CA GLY A 62 4.12 40.55 5.94
C GLY A 62 4.35 40.52 7.44
N GLY A 63 4.48 41.69 8.05
CA GLY A 63 4.64 41.80 9.51
C GLY A 63 4.98 43.18 9.98
N THR A 64 5.05 43.35 11.29
CA THR A 64 5.47 44.61 11.90
C THR A 64 7.01 44.70 11.91
N LEU A 65 7.56 45.84 11.47
CA LEU A 65 8.99 46.10 11.54
C LEU A 65 9.43 46.27 13.00
N THR A 66 10.37 45.44 13.43
CA THR A 66 10.96 45.55 14.76
C THR A 66 12.21 46.38 14.74
N LYS A 67 13.04 46.27 13.68
CA LYS A 67 14.29 46.97 13.56
C LYS A 67 14.70 47.17 12.10
N VAL A 68 15.23 48.33 11.78
CA VAL A 68 15.94 48.63 10.54
C VAL A 68 17.42 48.78 10.91
N ASN A 69 18.29 48.00 10.30
CA ASN A 69 19.72 47.90 10.65
C ASN A 69 20.62 48.70 9.67
N VAL A 70 20.05 49.48 8.77
CA VAL A 70 20.79 50.19 7.73
C VAL A 70 20.26 51.61 7.58
N ASP A 71 21.15 52.53 7.20
CA ASP A 71 20.86 53.94 6.87
C ASP A 71 21.02 54.21 5.37
N ASP A 72 20.43 55.29 4.88
CA ASP A 72 20.59 55.73 3.50
C ASP A 72 22.06 55.97 3.16
N ASN A 73 22.49 55.57 1.96
CA ASN A 73 23.87 55.60 1.48
C ASN A 73 24.86 54.70 2.25
N GLN A 74 24.42 53.76 3.04
CA GLN A 74 25.29 52.84 3.74
C GLN A 74 25.73 51.67 2.81
N MET A 75 27.04 51.41 2.81
CA MET A 75 27.60 50.24 2.14
C MET A 75 27.29 48.97 2.95
N VAL A 76 26.69 47.95 2.31
CA VAL A 76 26.38 46.68 2.92
C VAL A 76 26.98 45.52 2.15
N ASP A 77 27.41 44.48 2.85
CA ASP A 77 27.91 43.26 2.23
C ASP A 77 26.77 42.26 1.96
N ALA A 78 27.00 41.31 1.04
CA ALA A 78 26.05 40.26 0.76
C ALA A 78 25.76 39.47 2.04
N GLY A 79 24.46 39.20 2.33
CA GLY A 79 24.00 38.50 3.54
C GLY A 79 23.84 39.40 4.77
N ALA A 80 24.21 40.69 4.73
CA ALA A 80 23.95 41.62 5.83
C ALA A 80 22.44 41.73 6.10
N VAL A 81 22.05 41.78 7.37
CA VAL A 81 20.65 41.95 7.78
C VAL A 81 20.25 43.41 7.61
N LEU A 82 19.29 43.66 6.73
CA LEU A 82 18.78 44.98 6.44
C LEU A 82 17.63 45.38 7.37
N VAL A 83 16.66 44.44 7.49
CA VAL A 83 15.42 44.67 8.22
C VAL A 83 15.02 43.40 8.98
N GLU A 84 14.47 43.57 10.18
CA GLU A 84 13.92 42.53 11.00
C GLU A 84 12.43 42.81 11.25
N LEU A 85 11.60 41.81 10.89
CA LEU A 85 10.18 41.79 11.23
C LEU A 85 9.96 41.06 12.57
N ASP A 86 8.82 41.28 13.22
CA ASP A 86 8.44 40.55 14.44
C ASP A 86 8.27 39.07 14.13
N PRO A 87 9.11 38.19 14.72
CA PRO A 87 9.09 36.76 14.40
C PRO A 87 8.05 35.96 15.23
N ARG A 88 7.39 36.58 16.21
CA ARG A 88 6.57 35.88 17.22
C ARG A 88 5.44 35.04 16.58
N ASP A 89 4.71 35.64 15.65
CA ASP A 89 3.60 34.94 14.97
C ASP A 89 4.11 33.78 14.13
N TYR A 90 5.26 33.93 13.48
CA TYR A 90 5.90 32.88 12.69
C TYR A 90 6.48 31.78 13.56
N GLN A 91 7.00 32.11 14.75
CA GLN A 91 7.46 31.11 15.73
C GLN A 91 6.30 30.25 16.22
N VAL A 92 5.16 30.85 16.55
CA VAL A 92 3.93 30.10 16.93
C VAL A 92 3.46 29.22 15.77
N ALA A 93 3.55 29.68 14.52
CA ALA A 93 3.21 28.88 13.36
C ALA A 93 4.14 27.66 13.19
N VAL A 94 5.44 27.82 13.45
CA VAL A 94 6.43 26.72 13.44
C VAL A 94 6.11 25.73 14.54
N ASP A 95 5.84 26.20 15.77
CA ASP A 95 5.55 25.32 16.90
C ASP A 95 4.24 24.54 16.69
N LYS A 96 3.23 25.18 16.10
CA LYS A 96 1.99 24.52 15.67
C LYS A 96 2.26 23.44 14.61
N ALA A 97 3.02 23.75 13.57
CA ALA A 97 3.35 22.81 12.51
C ALA A 97 4.19 21.61 13.03
N ARG A 98 5.06 21.84 14.04
CA ARG A 98 5.79 20.75 14.74
C ARG A 98 4.86 19.84 15.52
N ALA A 99 3.88 20.41 16.21
CA ALA A 99 2.88 19.62 16.95
C ALA A 99 2.02 18.78 15.98
N GLU A 100 1.60 19.35 14.85
CA GLU A 100 0.88 18.64 13.79
C GLU A 100 1.72 17.51 13.18
N LEU A 101 3.01 17.72 12.99
CA LEU A 101 3.93 16.67 12.53
C LEU A 101 4.04 15.54 13.54
N ALA A 102 4.22 15.85 14.84
CA ALA A 102 4.32 14.85 15.89
C ALA A 102 3.03 14.00 15.99
N ASP A 103 1.85 14.61 15.86
CA ASP A 103 0.56 13.90 15.82
C ASP A 103 0.46 12.98 14.59
N ALA A 104 0.84 13.47 13.41
CA ALA A 104 0.86 12.68 12.19
C ALA A 104 1.82 11.48 12.28
N GLU A 105 3.02 11.67 12.88
CA GLU A 105 4.00 10.62 13.11
C GLU A 105 3.48 9.55 14.08
N ALA A 106 2.87 9.96 15.19
CA ALA A 106 2.24 9.04 16.15
C ALA A 106 1.12 8.22 15.49
N THR A 107 0.28 8.87 14.70
CA THR A 107 -0.79 8.22 13.94
C THR A 107 -0.25 7.22 12.93
N ALA A 108 0.84 7.55 12.21
CA ALA A 108 1.49 6.66 11.25
C ALA A 108 2.08 5.43 11.93
N ILE A 109 2.78 5.60 13.07
CA ILE A 109 3.32 4.50 13.88
C ILE A 109 2.19 3.56 14.35
N ALA A 110 1.08 4.11 14.85
CA ALA A 110 -0.08 3.31 15.27
C ALA A 110 -0.69 2.53 14.10
N ALA A 111 -0.87 3.18 12.93
CA ALA A 111 -1.40 2.53 11.74
C ALA A 111 -0.45 1.42 11.22
N GLN A 112 0.85 1.66 11.23
CA GLN A 112 1.87 0.69 10.80
C GLN A 112 1.95 -0.50 11.76
N SER A 113 1.83 -0.27 13.08
CA SER A 113 1.80 -1.33 14.10
C SER A 113 0.56 -2.24 13.96
N ASN A 114 -0.54 -1.74 13.43
CA ASN A 114 -1.74 -2.54 13.17
C ASN A 114 -1.59 -3.53 11.99
N VAL A 115 -0.63 -3.30 11.08
CA VAL A 115 -0.42 -4.18 9.91
C VAL A 115 0.01 -5.59 10.32
N PRO A 116 1.08 -5.80 11.12
CA PRO A 116 1.48 -7.13 11.57
C PRO A 116 0.42 -7.80 12.46
N ILE A 117 -0.26 -7.04 13.31
CA ILE A 117 -1.34 -7.57 14.15
C ILE A 117 -2.46 -8.15 13.26
N THR A 118 -2.96 -7.35 12.31
CA THR A 118 -4.00 -7.80 11.38
C THR A 118 -3.53 -8.99 10.54
N SER A 119 -2.29 -8.97 10.07
CA SER A 119 -1.69 -10.05 9.28
C SER A 119 -1.63 -11.36 10.07
N THR A 120 -1.14 -11.32 11.32
CA THR A 120 -1.03 -12.50 12.19
C THR A 120 -2.40 -13.03 12.55
N THR A 121 -3.34 -12.17 12.94
CA THR A 121 -4.72 -12.57 13.27
C THR A 121 -5.39 -13.24 12.08
N THR A 122 -5.26 -12.69 10.89
CA THR A 122 -5.80 -13.25 9.66
C THR A 122 -5.19 -14.62 9.34
N ALA A 123 -3.87 -14.76 9.43
CA ALA A 123 -3.18 -16.03 9.21
C ALA A 123 -3.63 -17.10 10.23
N SER A 124 -3.80 -16.71 11.50
CA SER A 124 -4.29 -17.59 12.56
C SER A 124 -5.72 -18.04 12.30
N ASN A 125 -6.61 -17.14 11.86
CA ASN A 125 -7.99 -17.46 11.52
C ASN A 125 -8.06 -18.49 10.37
N VAL A 126 -7.27 -18.32 9.32
CA VAL A 126 -7.18 -19.26 8.20
C VAL A 126 -6.68 -20.62 8.71
N THR A 127 -5.66 -20.65 9.56
CA THR A 127 -5.11 -21.89 10.13
C THR A 127 -6.14 -22.61 10.99
N THR A 128 -6.87 -21.89 11.84
CA THR A 128 -7.94 -22.43 12.68
C THR A 128 -9.07 -22.99 11.82
N ALA A 129 -9.51 -22.25 10.80
CA ALA A 129 -10.57 -22.73 9.90
C ALA A 129 -10.14 -24.00 9.12
N ARG A 130 -8.88 -24.11 8.68
CA ARG A 130 -8.33 -25.33 8.08
C ARG A 130 -8.32 -26.50 9.06
N GLY A 131 -7.97 -26.26 10.32
CA GLY A 131 -8.07 -27.25 11.39
C GLY A 131 -9.50 -27.71 11.59
N GLY A 132 -10.48 -26.82 11.57
CA GLY A 132 -11.90 -27.12 11.63
C GLY A 132 -12.37 -28.01 10.48
N ILE A 133 -11.93 -27.75 9.24
CA ILE A 133 -12.24 -28.65 8.09
C ILE A 133 -11.66 -30.05 8.31
N ALA A 134 -10.39 -30.12 8.72
CA ALA A 134 -9.75 -31.43 8.94
C ALA A 134 -10.50 -32.26 10.00
N GLN A 135 -10.95 -31.59 11.08
CA GLN A 135 -11.76 -32.22 12.13
C GLN A 135 -13.13 -32.68 11.59
N ALA A 136 -13.84 -31.83 10.85
CA ALA A 136 -15.15 -32.11 10.29
C ALA A 136 -15.08 -33.23 9.24
N ALA A 137 -14.07 -33.23 8.36
CA ALA A 137 -13.81 -34.30 7.39
C ALA A 137 -13.49 -35.63 8.07
N GLY A 138 -12.71 -35.61 9.16
CA GLY A 138 -12.47 -36.79 10.00
C GLY A 138 -13.76 -37.35 10.60
N GLY A 139 -14.66 -36.46 11.07
CA GLY A 139 -15.99 -36.85 11.55
C GLY A 139 -16.87 -37.47 10.45
N ALA A 140 -16.87 -36.90 9.26
CA ALA A 140 -17.60 -37.45 8.11
C ALA A 140 -17.06 -38.83 7.69
N ALA A 141 -15.75 -39.00 7.65
CA ALA A 141 -15.13 -40.31 7.36
C ALA A 141 -15.46 -41.36 8.43
N ALA A 142 -15.49 -40.99 9.72
CA ALA A 142 -15.91 -41.88 10.79
C ALA A 142 -17.39 -42.32 10.64
N ALA A 143 -18.27 -41.36 10.33
CA ALA A 143 -19.68 -41.63 10.07
C ALA A 143 -19.89 -42.54 8.85
N GLU A 144 -19.10 -42.41 7.79
CA GLU A 144 -19.10 -43.30 6.64
C GLU A 144 -18.76 -44.76 7.04
N LYS A 145 -17.77 -44.95 7.93
CA LYS A 145 -17.42 -46.25 8.48
C LYS A 145 -18.51 -46.80 9.38
N GLU A 146 -19.25 -45.97 10.11
CA GLU A 146 -20.44 -46.44 10.86
C GLU A 146 -21.54 -46.97 9.91
N VAL A 147 -21.79 -46.30 8.78
CA VAL A 147 -22.73 -46.77 7.75
C VAL A 147 -22.27 -48.09 7.17
N GLU A 148 -20.98 -48.26 6.83
CA GLU A 148 -20.41 -49.53 6.34
C GLU A 148 -20.58 -50.64 7.36
N ALA A 149 -20.30 -50.39 8.63
CA ALA A 149 -20.51 -51.39 9.72
C ALA A 149 -21.99 -51.76 9.90
N ALA A 150 -22.90 -50.77 9.79
CA ALA A 150 -24.34 -51.06 9.87
C ALA A 150 -24.83 -51.93 8.70
N ARG A 151 -24.31 -51.70 7.48
CA ARG A 151 -24.58 -52.52 6.29
C ARG A 151 -24.06 -53.96 6.46
N ALA A 152 -22.88 -54.16 7.04
CA ALA A 152 -22.35 -55.49 7.35
C ALA A 152 -23.23 -56.23 8.37
N ARG A 153 -23.77 -55.50 9.39
CA ARG A 153 -24.75 -56.11 10.36
C ARG A 153 -26.04 -56.56 9.66
N LEU A 154 -26.56 -55.72 8.72
CA LEU A 154 -27.72 -56.10 7.91
C LEU A 154 -27.43 -57.36 7.10
N ALA A 155 -26.27 -57.43 6.43
CA ALA A 155 -25.91 -58.66 5.66
C ALA A 155 -25.87 -59.91 6.53
N THR A 156 -25.34 -59.75 7.78
CA THR A 156 -25.34 -60.88 8.77
C THR A 156 -26.75 -61.26 9.21
N ALA A 157 -27.65 -60.31 9.50
CA ALA A 157 -29.04 -60.57 9.87
C ALA A 157 -29.80 -61.24 8.74
N GLN A 158 -29.59 -60.81 7.47
CA GLN A 158 -30.18 -61.42 6.29
C GLN A 158 -29.69 -62.89 6.08
N ALA A 159 -28.39 -63.17 6.37
CA ALA A 159 -27.86 -64.51 6.32
C ALA A 159 -28.55 -65.43 7.37
N LYS A 160 -28.75 -65.00 8.61
CA LYS A 160 -29.43 -65.64 9.67
C LYS A 160 -30.91 -65.89 9.31
N LEU A 161 -31.58 -64.92 8.68
CA LEU A 161 -32.95 -65.07 8.20
C LEU A 161 -33.05 -66.19 7.15
N ARG A 162 -32.13 -66.23 6.17
CA ARG A 162 -32.07 -67.28 5.17
C ARG A 162 -31.87 -68.69 5.81
N GLU A 163 -30.99 -68.79 6.82
CA GLU A 163 -30.78 -70.07 7.59
C GLU A 163 -32.06 -70.50 8.31
N ALA A 164 -32.70 -69.56 9.06
CA ALA A 164 -33.96 -69.87 9.76
C ALA A 164 -35.06 -70.27 8.78
N GLN A 165 -35.20 -69.64 7.64
CA GLN A 165 -36.16 -70.04 6.57
C GLN A 165 -35.87 -71.37 6.00
N ALA A 166 -34.62 -71.78 5.77
CA ALA A 166 -34.24 -73.08 5.30
C ALA A 166 -34.61 -74.18 6.33
N ASN A 167 -34.35 -73.92 7.62
CA ASN A 167 -34.70 -74.83 8.70
C ASN A 167 -36.22 -74.98 8.87
N ALA A 168 -36.97 -73.89 8.82
CA ALA A 168 -38.44 -73.93 8.87
C ALA A 168 -39.01 -74.61 7.66
N THR A 169 -38.49 -74.44 6.47
CA THR A 169 -38.93 -75.16 5.25
C THR A 169 -38.68 -76.66 5.37
N LYS A 170 -37.53 -77.09 5.91
CA LYS A 170 -37.23 -78.47 6.18
C LYS A 170 -38.23 -79.01 7.17
N SER A 171 -38.44 -78.43 8.33
CA SER A 171 -39.38 -78.91 9.38
C SER A 171 -40.82 -78.98 8.87
N ALA A 172 -41.26 -77.96 8.06
CA ALA A 172 -42.59 -78.00 7.44
C ALA A 172 -42.76 -79.23 6.48
N LYS A 173 -41.72 -79.51 5.68
CA LYS A 173 -41.74 -80.73 4.83
C LYS A 173 -41.77 -82.04 5.65
N ASP A 174 -41.08 -82.07 6.79
CA ASP A 174 -41.06 -83.19 7.67
C ASP A 174 -42.47 -83.44 8.31
N VAL A 175 -43.14 -82.37 8.75
CA VAL A 175 -44.54 -82.44 9.23
C VAL A 175 -45.49 -82.97 8.14
N GLU A 176 -45.38 -82.42 6.90
CA GLU A 176 -46.22 -82.87 5.79
C GLU A 176 -46.01 -84.36 5.45
N ARG A 177 -44.75 -84.77 5.47
CA ARG A 177 -44.43 -86.24 5.29
C ARG A 177 -45.01 -87.06 6.39
N LEU A 178 -44.84 -86.71 7.67
CA LEU A 178 -45.39 -87.47 8.80
C LEU A 178 -46.93 -87.42 8.84
N ARG A 179 -47.58 -86.37 8.38
CA ARG A 179 -49.03 -86.29 8.22
C ARG A 179 -49.54 -87.39 7.28
N GLY A 180 -48.84 -87.54 6.14
CA GLY A 180 -49.18 -88.65 5.18
C GLY A 180 -48.96 -90.06 5.73
N LEU A 181 -47.94 -90.22 6.61
CA LEU A 181 -47.67 -91.52 7.27
C LEU A 181 -48.65 -91.79 8.43
N LEU A 182 -49.03 -90.75 9.20
CA LEU A 182 -50.05 -90.87 10.27
C LEU A 182 -51.41 -91.30 9.71
N ALA A 183 -51.81 -90.71 8.55
CA ALA A 183 -53.05 -91.12 7.89
C ALA A 183 -53.07 -92.60 7.46
N LYS A 184 -51.91 -93.30 7.43
CA LYS A 184 -51.75 -94.72 7.15
C LYS A 184 -51.45 -95.53 8.39
N ASP A 185 -51.51 -94.95 9.61
CA ASP A 185 -51.15 -95.59 10.89
C ASP A 185 -49.69 -96.08 10.95
N GLU A 186 -48.77 -95.51 10.14
CA GLU A 186 -47.36 -95.92 10.07
C GLU A 186 -46.50 -95.22 11.13
N VAL A 187 -47.00 -94.15 11.80
CA VAL A 187 -46.31 -93.38 12.85
C VAL A 187 -47.29 -93.12 14.01
N SER A 188 -46.74 -92.83 15.24
CA SER A 188 -47.53 -92.50 16.40
C SER A 188 -47.97 -91.00 16.40
N GLN A 189 -49.15 -90.73 16.98
CA GLN A 189 -49.62 -89.34 17.19
C GLN A 189 -48.61 -88.51 17.97
N MET A 190 -47.98 -89.06 19.02
CA MET A 190 -46.95 -88.36 19.79
C MET A 190 -45.74 -87.90 18.92
N GLN A 191 -45.33 -88.69 17.96
CA GLN A 191 -44.25 -88.39 17.03
C GLN A 191 -44.64 -87.25 16.06
N PHE A 192 -45.89 -87.26 15.56
CA PHE A 192 -46.44 -86.20 14.73
C PHE A 192 -46.53 -84.87 15.52
N ASP A 193 -47.07 -84.91 16.77
CA ASP A 193 -47.20 -83.77 17.64
C ASP A 193 -45.82 -83.15 17.98
N ALA A 194 -44.84 -83.98 18.32
CA ALA A 194 -43.44 -83.51 18.55
C ALA A 194 -42.84 -82.83 17.35
N THR A 195 -43.05 -83.38 16.14
CA THR A 195 -42.51 -82.74 14.91
C THR A 195 -43.25 -81.46 14.58
N THR A 196 -44.53 -81.37 14.82
CA THR A 196 -45.34 -80.20 14.65
C THR A 196 -44.89 -79.07 15.63
N ALA A 197 -44.58 -79.43 16.86
CA ALA A 197 -44.03 -78.49 17.84
C ALA A 197 -42.65 -77.95 17.41
N VAL A 198 -41.80 -78.83 16.86
CA VAL A 198 -40.49 -78.39 16.29
C VAL A 198 -40.68 -77.42 15.10
N ALA A 199 -41.63 -77.74 14.18
CA ALA A 199 -41.95 -76.84 13.06
C ALA A 199 -42.46 -75.50 13.54
N GLY A 200 -43.30 -75.42 14.59
CA GLY A 200 -43.73 -74.17 15.21
C GLY A 200 -42.60 -73.39 15.80
N ALA A 201 -41.65 -74.07 16.46
CA ALA A 201 -40.45 -73.37 17.00
C ALA A 201 -39.56 -72.81 15.91
N GLN A 202 -39.40 -73.57 14.76
CA GLN A 202 -38.61 -73.02 13.62
C GLN A 202 -39.31 -71.84 12.94
N GLN A 203 -40.63 -71.79 12.88
CA GLN A 203 -41.37 -70.65 12.36
C GLN A 203 -41.22 -69.42 13.25
N ALA A 204 -41.27 -69.64 14.58
CA ALA A 204 -40.98 -68.52 15.53
C ALA A 204 -39.52 -67.95 15.39
N ALA A 205 -38.58 -68.92 15.08
CA ALA A 205 -37.18 -68.45 14.79
C ALA A 205 -37.06 -67.59 13.51
N VAL A 206 -37.89 -67.90 12.47
CA VAL A 206 -37.96 -67.03 11.26
C VAL A 206 -38.46 -65.63 11.59
N GLU A 207 -39.55 -65.53 12.39
CA GLU A 207 -40.09 -64.24 12.79
C GLU A 207 -39.08 -63.40 13.65
N SER A 208 -38.34 -64.06 14.54
CA SER A 208 -37.27 -63.46 15.32
C SER A 208 -36.14 -62.97 14.40
N ALA A 209 -35.67 -63.78 13.44
CA ALA A 209 -34.65 -63.38 12.47
C ALA A 209 -35.13 -62.28 11.56
N ARG A 210 -36.40 -62.20 11.19
CA ARG A 210 -37.01 -61.12 10.42
C ARG A 210 -37.01 -59.83 11.22
N SER A 211 -37.35 -59.87 12.50
CA SER A 211 -37.26 -58.69 13.37
C SER A 211 -35.84 -58.16 13.49
N GLN A 212 -34.83 -59.08 13.54
CA GLN A 212 -33.42 -58.67 13.55
C GLN A 212 -33.00 -57.93 12.23
N VAL A 213 -33.57 -58.34 11.07
CA VAL A 213 -33.33 -57.59 9.80
C VAL A 213 -33.92 -56.22 9.86
N VAL A 214 -35.14 -56.02 10.34
CA VAL A 214 -35.82 -54.75 10.49
C VAL A 214 -35.03 -53.82 11.45
N GLU A 215 -34.52 -54.40 12.56
CA GLU A 215 -33.64 -53.64 13.50
C GLU A 215 -32.35 -53.21 12.81
N ALA A 216 -31.70 -54.09 12.04
CA ALA A 216 -30.45 -53.70 11.32
C ALA A 216 -30.71 -52.67 10.24
N GLU A 217 -31.84 -52.71 9.52
CA GLU A 217 -32.25 -51.64 8.59
C GLU A 217 -32.50 -50.32 9.29
N ALA A 218 -33.14 -50.32 10.47
CA ALA A 218 -33.27 -49.11 11.28
C ALA A 218 -31.90 -48.56 11.71
N GLY A 219 -30.96 -49.44 12.05
CA GLY A 219 -29.58 -49.10 12.37
C GLY A 219 -28.86 -48.39 11.20
N ILE A 220 -29.08 -48.81 9.94
CA ILE A 220 -28.53 -48.10 8.76
C ILE A 220 -29.10 -46.69 8.67
N ARG A 221 -30.43 -46.54 8.80
CA ARG A 221 -31.05 -45.20 8.72
C ARG A 221 -30.49 -44.22 9.77
N VAL A 222 -30.22 -44.73 10.98
CA VAL A 222 -29.59 -43.95 12.05
C VAL A 222 -28.15 -43.53 11.65
N ALA A 223 -27.36 -44.48 11.15
CA ALA A 223 -25.98 -44.21 10.71
C ALA A 223 -25.93 -43.22 9.52
N GLU A 224 -26.85 -43.36 8.55
CA GLU A 224 -26.97 -42.44 7.41
C GLU A 224 -27.38 -41.03 7.85
N SER A 225 -28.27 -40.91 8.85
CA SER A 225 -28.63 -39.62 9.43
C SER A 225 -27.43 -38.93 10.10
N LYS A 226 -26.60 -39.69 10.81
CA LYS A 226 -25.34 -39.20 11.39
C LYS A 226 -24.34 -38.73 10.30
N LEU A 227 -24.24 -39.50 9.20
CA LEU A 227 -23.39 -39.11 8.07
C LEU A 227 -23.85 -37.78 7.44
N VAL A 228 -25.15 -37.62 7.25
CA VAL A 228 -25.72 -36.34 6.74
C VAL A 228 -25.37 -35.19 7.67
N GLN A 229 -25.49 -35.37 9.00
CA GLN A 229 -25.12 -34.35 9.98
C GLN A 229 -23.63 -34.06 9.94
N ALA A 230 -22.76 -35.07 9.84
CA ALA A 230 -21.31 -34.88 9.76
C ALA A 230 -20.89 -34.13 8.48
N ARG A 231 -21.51 -34.43 7.33
CA ARG A 231 -21.31 -33.72 6.08
C ARG A 231 -21.80 -32.26 6.14
N ALA A 232 -22.91 -32.00 6.83
CA ALA A 232 -23.37 -30.64 7.07
C ALA A 232 -22.34 -29.81 7.90
N SER A 233 -21.74 -30.46 8.93
CA SER A 233 -20.63 -29.82 9.70
C SER A 233 -19.40 -29.54 8.83
N GLU A 234 -19.06 -30.43 7.90
CA GLU A 234 -17.96 -30.20 6.95
C GLU A 234 -18.26 -29.04 6.01
N GLN A 235 -19.49 -28.92 5.51
CA GLN A 235 -19.92 -27.77 4.69
C GLN A 235 -19.84 -26.47 5.47
N GLN A 236 -20.24 -26.46 6.76
CA GLN A 236 -20.11 -25.28 7.62
C GLN A 236 -18.65 -24.90 7.81
N ALA A 237 -17.76 -25.84 8.11
CA ALA A 237 -16.33 -25.58 8.25
C ALA A 237 -15.71 -25.02 6.93
N ASN A 238 -16.15 -25.53 5.78
CA ASN A 238 -15.74 -24.97 4.48
C ASN A 238 -16.21 -23.52 4.27
N ALA A 239 -17.43 -23.18 4.72
CA ALA A 239 -17.93 -21.80 4.67
C ALA A 239 -17.13 -20.88 5.60
N GLU A 240 -16.74 -21.37 6.78
CA GLU A 240 -15.88 -20.65 7.71
C GLU A 240 -14.49 -20.39 7.12
N LEU A 241 -13.87 -21.37 6.44
CA LEU A 241 -12.62 -21.15 5.72
C LEU A 241 -12.78 -20.07 4.65
N LYS A 242 -13.82 -20.14 3.83
CA LYS A 242 -14.07 -19.16 2.79
C LYS A 242 -14.22 -17.75 3.37
N THR A 243 -14.82 -17.62 4.56
CA THR A 243 -14.89 -16.36 5.29
C THR A 243 -13.50 -15.92 5.77
N ALA A 244 -12.71 -16.83 6.34
CA ALA A 244 -11.35 -16.54 6.79
C ALA A 244 -10.43 -16.13 5.62
N GLU A 245 -10.63 -16.67 4.42
CA GLU A 245 -9.89 -16.31 3.21
C GLU A 245 -10.15 -14.89 2.69
N THR A 246 -11.13 -14.18 3.23
CA THR A 246 -11.29 -12.73 2.98
C THR A 246 -10.29 -11.88 3.76
N GLY A 247 -9.62 -12.46 4.73
CA GLY A 247 -8.65 -11.80 5.60
C GLY A 247 -7.49 -11.09 4.88
N PRO A 248 -6.89 -11.62 3.80
CA PRO A 248 -5.88 -10.91 3.02
C PRO A 248 -6.34 -9.55 2.49
N SER A 249 -7.62 -9.41 2.15
CA SER A 249 -8.21 -8.12 1.77
C SER A 249 -8.23 -7.15 2.95
N GLN A 250 -8.49 -7.63 4.15
CA GLN A 250 -8.42 -6.81 5.37
C GLN A 250 -6.98 -6.34 5.65
N VAL A 251 -5.98 -7.20 5.44
CA VAL A 251 -4.55 -6.81 5.54
C VAL A 251 -4.21 -5.74 4.51
N THR A 252 -4.70 -5.88 3.27
CA THR A 252 -4.48 -4.87 2.21
C THR A 252 -5.10 -3.52 2.58
N MET A 253 -6.32 -3.50 3.13
CA MET A 253 -6.94 -2.27 3.63
C MET A 253 -6.16 -1.63 4.78
N THR A 254 -5.63 -2.45 5.70
CA THR A 254 -4.81 -1.95 6.81
C THR A 254 -3.49 -1.38 6.31
N LYS A 255 -2.84 -2.00 5.33
CA LYS A 255 -1.65 -1.45 4.65
C LYS A 255 -1.94 -0.14 3.95
N ALA A 256 -3.06 -0.02 3.25
CA ALA A 256 -3.47 1.22 2.59
C ALA A 256 -3.70 2.36 3.60
N ARG A 257 -4.27 2.05 4.78
CA ARG A 257 -4.40 3.02 5.88
C ARG A 257 -3.05 3.46 6.43
N ALA A 258 -2.10 2.53 6.61
CA ALA A 258 -0.74 2.87 7.03
C ALA A 258 -0.04 3.78 6.00
N SER A 259 -0.11 3.45 4.71
CA SER A 259 0.43 4.30 3.64
C SER A 259 -0.23 5.69 3.58
N SER A 260 -1.54 5.78 3.82
CA SER A 260 -2.24 7.07 3.92
C SER A 260 -1.77 7.90 5.12
N ALA A 261 -1.48 7.26 6.25
CA ALA A 261 -0.93 7.94 7.42
C ALA A 261 0.51 8.43 7.16
N GLU A 262 1.35 7.64 6.47
CA GLU A 262 2.69 8.08 6.03
C GLU A 262 2.64 9.28 5.08
N ALA A 263 1.66 9.32 4.16
CA ALA A 263 1.45 10.47 3.28
C ALA A 263 1.09 11.74 4.07
N ARG A 264 0.33 11.61 5.18
CA ARG A 264 0.03 12.74 6.08
C ARG A 264 1.28 13.24 6.80
N VAL A 265 2.20 12.35 7.20
CA VAL A 265 3.50 12.75 7.77
C VAL A 265 4.27 13.58 6.75
N LEU A 266 4.33 13.17 5.49
CA LEU A 266 5.00 13.93 4.44
C LEU A 266 4.37 15.32 4.25
N GLN A 267 3.03 15.39 4.27
CA GLN A 267 2.30 16.67 4.20
C GLN A 267 2.63 17.57 5.40
N ALA A 268 2.62 17.03 6.62
CA ALA A 268 2.96 17.78 7.83
C ALA A 268 4.42 18.26 7.83
N LYS A 269 5.37 17.44 7.32
CA LYS A 269 6.77 17.85 7.09
C LYS A 269 6.89 19.02 6.13
N SER A 270 6.11 19.00 5.05
CA SER A 270 6.09 20.10 4.08
C SER A 270 5.50 21.37 4.68
N ASN A 271 4.47 21.25 5.49
CA ASN A 271 3.88 22.40 6.21
C ASN A 271 4.88 23.00 7.23
N LEU A 272 5.61 22.15 7.95
CA LEU A 272 6.66 22.60 8.87
C LEU A 272 7.76 23.33 8.11
N ALA A 273 8.28 22.76 7.01
CA ALA A 273 9.29 23.38 6.19
C ALA A 273 8.83 24.76 5.65
N GLN A 274 7.57 24.88 5.25
CA GLN A 274 6.98 26.17 4.83
C GLN A 274 6.93 27.19 5.98
N ALA A 275 6.54 26.74 7.18
CA ALA A 275 6.49 27.60 8.36
C ALA A 275 7.90 28.08 8.77
N GLU A 276 8.91 27.18 8.74
CA GLU A 276 10.30 27.51 9.02
C GLU A 276 10.89 28.48 7.97
N LEU A 277 10.55 28.27 6.69
CA LEU A 277 10.95 29.18 5.61
C LEU A 277 10.33 30.58 5.80
N ASN A 278 9.06 30.66 6.17
CA ASN A 278 8.40 31.94 6.48
C ASN A 278 9.06 32.65 7.67
N LEU A 279 9.44 31.89 8.71
CA LEU A 279 10.20 32.43 9.84
C LEU A 279 11.58 32.96 9.39
N GLN A 280 12.28 32.26 8.49
CA GLN A 280 13.53 32.77 7.93
C GLN A 280 13.35 34.10 7.16
N TYR A 281 12.21 34.25 6.47
CA TYR A 281 11.90 35.45 5.70
C TYR A 281 11.56 36.67 6.58
N THR A 282 11.37 36.51 7.90
CA THR A 282 11.25 37.65 8.83
C THR A 282 12.55 38.46 8.93
N THR A 283 13.68 37.88 8.56
CA THR A 283 14.98 38.56 8.47
C THR A 283 15.31 38.82 7.01
N VAL A 284 15.21 40.07 6.58
CA VAL A 284 15.53 40.51 5.21
C VAL A 284 17.01 40.74 5.10
N LYS A 285 17.68 40.06 4.17
CA LYS A 285 19.14 40.17 3.96
C LYS A 285 19.47 40.71 2.59
N ALA A 286 20.61 41.38 2.47
CA ALA A 286 21.14 41.88 1.22
C ALA A 286 21.53 40.72 0.27
N PRO A 287 21.05 40.67 -0.98
CA PRO A 287 21.40 39.61 -1.94
C PRO A 287 22.82 39.75 -2.48
N ALA A 288 23.35 40.95 -2.52
CA ALA A 288 24.68 41.31 -3.04
C ALA A 288 25.26 42.47 -2.24
N ARG A 289 26.56 42.70 -2.41
CA ARG A 289 27.22 43.91 -1.89
C ARG A 289 26.76 45.14 -2.68
N GLY A 290 26.43 46.21 -1.98
CA GLY A 290 25.94 47.45 -2.60
C GLY A 290 25.75 48.56 -1.59
N VAL A 291 25.18 49.66 -2.06
CA VAL A 291 24.78 50.84 -1.25
C VAL A 291 23.26 50.83 -1.15
N VAL A 292 22.74 51.02 0.06
CA VAL A 292 21.30 51.08 0.33
C VAL A 292 20.73 52.45 -0.02
#